data_da2f760b58d859ce8197463be36030ec
#
_entry.id   da2f760b58d859ce8197463be36030ec
#
_cell.length_a   1.000
_cell.length_b   1.000
_cell.length_c   1.000
_cell.angle_alpha   90.00
_cell.angle_beta   90.00
_cell.angle_gamma   90.00
#
_symmetry.space_group_name_H-M   'P 1'
#
loop_
_entity.id
_entity.type
_entity.pdbx_description
1 polymer ?
#
loop_
_entity_poly.entity_id
_entity_poly.type
_entity_poly.pdbx_seq_one_letter_code
_entity_poly.pdbx_strand_id
1 'polypeptide(L)'
;MANVLLGVTGSVAAVRTPDIYALLKQAGHQVKVVATSASLYFFDPAQLDGKKGQRDPNVIVLDEDEWPERDKGKRWQREEPVLHVELRRWADLLLIAPLDANTLAKLACGLADNCLTCVWRAWDPDRPVVLAPAMNTLMWEHRLTARHLLTIAENAGVPAQKNVASTGPEAIVEWINETASGLRVVAPASKRLACGDVGVGALAPPEEIVAAIGPLLKN
;
A
#
# COMPACT_ATOMS: atom_id res chain seq x y z
N MET A 1 -7.45 -6.49 17.60
CA MET A 1 -6.30 -5.55 17.69
C MET A 1 -5.16 -6.17 16.90
N ALA A 2 -4.55 -5.46 15.95
CA ALA A 2 -3.47 -5.95 15.11
C ALA A 2 -2.47 -4.82 14.83
N ASN A 3 -1.25 -5.20 14.43
CA ASN A 3 -0.22 -4.29 13.95
C ASN A 3 -0.39 -4.10 12.44
N VAL A 4 -0.85 -2.94 12.01
CA VAL A 4 -1.07 -2.61 10.61
C VAL A 4 0.07 -1.75 10.08
N LEU A 5 0.74 -2.20 9.02
CA LEU A 5 1.70 -1.41 8.29
C LEU A 5 1.00 -0.73 7.10
N LEU A 6 0.86 0.59 7.16
CA LEU A 6 0.23 1.41 6.12
C LEU A 6 1.30 1.92 5.15
N GLY A 7 1.35 1.38 3.95
CA GLY A 7 2.14 1.89 2.84
C GLY A 7 1.44 3.04 2.13
N VAL A 8 2.15 4.14 1.90
CA VAL A 8 1.62 5.34 1.22
C VAL A 8 2.47 5.66 0.00
N THR A 9 1.83 5.76 -1.17
CA THR A 9 2.53 5.94 -2.45
C THR A 9 2.17 7.25 -3.15
N GLY A 10 2.89 7.59 -4.23
CA GLY A 10 2.85 8.86 -4.92
C GLY A 10 1.57 9.13 -5.72
N SER A 11 0.45 9.23 -5.05
CA SER A 11 -0.84 9.63 -5.62
C SER A 11 -1.36 10.89 -4.94
N VAL A 12 -2.09 11.74 -5.66
CA VAL A 12 -2.85 12.87 -5.06
C VAL A 12 -3.71 12.41 -3.90
N ALA A 13 -4.21 11.17 -3.95
CA ALA A 13 -5.01 10.56 -2.89
C ALA A 13 -4.26 10.38 -1.55
N ALA A 14 -2.92 10.54 -1.51
CA ALA A 14 -2.15 10.52 -0.27
C ALA A 14 -2.55 11.66 0.70
N VAL A 15 -3.23 12.71 0.24
CA VAL A 15 -3.89 13.71 1.12
C VAL A 15 -4.87 13.07 2.12
N ARG A 16 -5.37 11.85 1.86
CA ARG A 16 -6.28 11.11 2.74
C ARG A 16 -5.55 10.21 3.76
N THR A 17 -4.22 10.19 3.76
CA THR A 17 -3.42 9.38 4.70
C THR A 17 -3.76 9.66 6.17
N PRO A 18 -3.92 10.92 6.62
CA PRO A 18 -4.30 11.19 8.01
C PRO A 18 -5.67 10.61 8.40
N ASP A 19 -6.64 10.62 7.47
CA ASP A 19 -7.98 10.06 7.72
C ASP A 19 -7.91 8.53 7.88
N ILE A 20 -7.21 7.85 6.96
CA ILE A 20 -7.00 6.38 7.02
C ILE A 20 -6.29 6.00 8.32
N TYR A 21 -5.22 6.72 8.67
CA TYR A 21 -4.47 6.50 9.89
C TYR A 21 -5.36 6.64 11.12
N ALA A 22 -6.16 7.72 11.21
CA ALA A 22 -7.06 7.98 12.32
C ALA A 22 -8.13 6.87 12.46
N LEU A 23 -8.74 6.44 11.35
CA LEU A 23 -9.73 5.36 11.35
C LEU A 23 -9.15 4.01 11.78
N LEU A 24 -7.93 3.67 11.35
CA LEU A 24 -7.22 2.47 11.80
C LEU A 24 -6.97 2.51 13.31
N LYS A 25 -6.56 3.65 13.85
CA LYS A 25 -6.36 3.85 15.28
C LYS A 25 -7.68 3.75 16.06
N GLN A 26 -8.77 4.34 15.55
CA GLN A 26 -10.11 4.25 16.13
C GLN A 26 -10.63 2.79 16.13
N ALA A 27 -10.29 2.00 15.12
CA ALA A 27 -10.59 0.58 15.07
C ALA A 27 -9.76 -0.27 16.05
N GLY A 28 -8.85 0.35 16.82
CA GLY A 28 -8.04 -0.30 17.86
C GLY A 28 -6.76 -0.95 17.35
N HIS A 29 -6.31 -0.65 16.14
CA HIS A 29 -5.05 -1.16 15.61
C HIS A 29 -3.85 -0.34 16.07
N GLN A 30 -2.69 -0.99 16.16
CA GLN A 30 -1.40 -0.31 16.18
C GLN A 30 -1.00 -0.04 14.73
N VAL A 31 -0.58 1.19 14.42
CA VAL A 31 -0.31 1.59 13.03
C VAL A 31 1.09 2.18 12.92
N LYS A 32 1.87 1.66 11.97
CA LYS A 32 3.06 2.32 11.45
C LYS A 32 2.84 2.64 9.98
N VAL A 33 3.40 3.74 9.52
CA VAL A 33 3.28 4.20 8.15
C VAL A 33 4.64 4.10 7.46
N VAL A 34 4.68 3.60 6.22
CA VAL A 34 5.84 3.67 5.34
C VAL A 34 5.47 4.50 4.13
N ALA A 35 6.05 5.68 4.01
CA ALA A 35 5.74 6.62 2.96
C ALA A 35 6.88 6.69 1.94
N THR A 36 6.53 6.50 0.65
CA THR A 36 7.49 6.72 -0.43
C THR A 36 7.80 8.20 -0.58
N SER A 37 9.00 8.54 -1.04
CA SER A 37 9.40 9.93 -1.27
C SER A 37 8.40 10.69 -2.16
N ALA A 38 7.81 10.02 -3.17
CA ALA A 38 6.82 10.63 -4.05
C ALA A 38 5.51 11.01 -3.32
N SER A 39 5.13 10.32 -2.24
CA SER A 39 3.90 10.60 -1.49
C SER A 39 4.00 11.89 -0.68
N LEU A 40 5.20 12.30 -0.28
CA LEU A 40 5.47 13.47 0.56
C LEU A 40 5.13 14.79 -0.14
N TYR A 41 4.93 14.79 -1.45
CA TYR A 41 4.41 15.95 -2.16
C TYR A 41 2.94 16.25 -1.84
N PHE A 42 2.19 15.25 -1.36
CA PHE A 42 0.73 15.32 -1.20
C PHE A 42 0.27 15.36 0.26
N PHE A 43 1.09 14.99 1.23
CA PHE A 43 0.75 15.11 2.65
C PHE A 43 1.99 15.41 3.50
N ASP A 44 1.76 16.02 4.66
CA ASP A 44 2.82 16.30 5.63
C ASP A 44 2.86 15.16 6.68
N PRO A 45 3.99 14.43 6.79
CA PRO A 45 4.19 13.39 7.80
C PRO A 45 3.92 13.83 9.24
N ALA A 46 4.15 15.09 9.57
CA ALA A 46 3.90 15.65 10.90
C ALA A 46 2.41 15.70 11.29
N GLN A 47 1.49 15.42 10.34
CA GLN A 47 0.05 15.35 10.62
C GLN A 47 -0.38 14.05 11.31
N LEU A 48 0.48 13.02 11.36
CA LEU A 48 0.07 11.69 11.80
C LEU A 48 0.14 11.48 13.32
N ASP A 49 0.99 12.20 14.03
CA ASP A 49 1.21 12.02 15.47
C ASP A 49 0.63 13.13 16.36
N GLY A 50 0.05 14.16 15.73
CA GLY A 50 -0.56 15.29 16.43
C GLY A 50 0.43 16.29 17.05
N LYS A 51 1.73 16.12 16.88
CA LYS A 51 2.77 17.07 17.30
C LYS A 51 3.10 18.01 16.17
N LYS A 52 2.84 19.30 16.36
CA LYS A 52 3.11 20.30 15.32
C LYS A 52 4.60 20.34 14.95
N GLY A 53 4.88 20.10 13.67
CA GLY A 53 6.13 20.46 13.01
C GLY A 53 7.27 19.45 13.01
N GLN A 54 7.07 18.25 13.56
CA GLN A 54 8.07 17.17 13.49
C GLN A 54 7.37 15.82 13.30
N ARG A 55 7.89 14.98 12.41
CA ARG A 55 7.45 13.60 12.30
C ARG A 55 7.94 12.76 13.48
N ASP A 56 7.15 11.80 13.93
CA ASP A 56 7.61 10.75 14.84
C ASP A 56 8.12 9.55 14.02
N PRO A 57 9.42 9.21 14.05
CA PRO A 57 9.95 8.08 13.31
C PRO A 57 9.43 6.72 13.81
N ASN A 58 8.81 6.66 15.00
CA ASN A 58 8.12 5.46 15.48
C ASN A 58 6.75 5.27 14.83
N VAL A 59 6.17 6.34 14.28
CA VAL A 59 4.86 6.36 13.62
C VAL A 59 5.02 6.28 12.10
N ILE A 60 5.92 7.09 11.53
CA ILE A 60 6.12 7.15 10.09
C ILE A 60 7.58 7.03 9.70
N VAL A 61 7.84 6.10 8.81
CA VAL A 61 9.12 5.78 8.18
C VAL A 61 9.14 6.31 6.76
N LEU A 62 10.24 6.92 6.36
CA LEU A 62 10.52 7.41 5.01
C LEU A 62 11.61 6.58 4.33
N ASP A 63 11.77 6.74 3.02
CA ASP A 63 12.80 6.01 2.25
C ASP A 63 14.23 6.25 2.77
N GLU A 64 14.51 7.46 3.28
CA GLU A 64 15.80 7.82 3.85
C GLU A 64 16.15 7.09 5.16
N ASP A 65 15.14 6.65 5.91
CA ASP A 65 15.31 5.93 7.17
C ASP A 65 15.80 4.49 6.94
N GLU A 66 15.60 3.93 5.74
CA GLU A 66 16.08 2.59 5.38
C GLU A 66 17.61 2.47 5.47
N TRP A 67 18.31 3.56 5.12
CA TRP A 67 19.77 3.61 5.12
C TRP A 67 20.28 4.86 5.85
N PRO A 68 20.15 4.90 7.19
CA PRO A 68 20.45 6.11 7.96
C PRO A 68 21.89 6.57 7.77
N GLU A 69 22.07 7.88 7.50
CA GLU A 69 23.37 8.53 7.30
C GLU A 69 24.21 7.97 6.13
N ARG A 70 23.59 7.28 5.18
CA ARG A 70 24.26 6.76 3.97
C ARG A 70 24.97 7.87 3.18
N ASP A 71 24.32 9.01 3.04
CA ASP A 71 24.84 10.22 2.38
C ASP A 71 26.02 10.85 3.11
N LYS A 72 26.14 10.65 4.44
CA LYS A 72 27.30 11.04 5.25
C LYS A 72 28.42 9.99 5.25
N GLY A 73 28.28 8.94 4.45
CA GLY A 73 29.30 7.91 4.30
C GLY A 73 29.21 6.76 5.29
N LYS A 74 28.17 6.69 6.14
CA LYS A 74 27.96 5.54 7.02
C LYS A 74 27.80 4.26 6.17
N ARG A 75 28.35 3.16 6.68
CA ARG A 75 28.17 1.81 6.13
C ARG A 75 27.57 0.92 7.19
N TRP A 76 26.67 0.04 6.78
CA TRP A 76 26.05 -0.97 7.64
C TRP A 76 27.14 -1.82 8.33
N GLN A 77 26.90 -2.13 9.60
CA GLN A 77 27.75 -3.01 10.40
C GLN A 77 26.97 -4.26 10.79
N ARG A 78 27.69 -5.35 11.01
CA ARG A 78 27.09 -6.61 11.44
C ARG A 78 26.28 -6.38 12.73
N GLU A 79 25.05 -6.96 12.75
CA GLU A 79 24.08 -6.85 13.85
C GLU A 79 23.27 -5.54 13.89
N GLU A 80 23.55 -4.55 13.05
CA GLU A 80 22.61 -3.44 12.90
C GLU A 80 21.28 -3.94 12.29
N PRO A 81 20.13 -3.45 12.80
CA PRO A 81 18.82 -3.83 12.26
C PRO A 81 18.67 -3.37 10.80
N VAL A 82 17.94 -4.16 10.02
CA VAL A 82 17.51 -3.81 8.66
C VAL A 82 16.06 -3.41 8.72
N LEU A 83 15.75 -2.15 8.45
CA LEU A 83 14.47 -1.54 8.77
C LEU A 83 13.28 -2.25 8.13
N HIS A 84 13.31 -2.55 6.82
CA HIS A 84 12.20 -3.23 6.15
C HIS A 84 11.95 -4.64 6.73
N VAL A 85 12.99 -5.32 7.22
CA VAL A 85 12.85 -6.63 7.89
C VAL A 85 12.17 -6.48 9.24
N GLU A 86 12.53 -5.45 10.02
CA GLU A 86 11.89 -5.18 11.31
C GLU A 86 10.41 -4.77 11.13
N LEU A 87 10.12 -3.93 10.15
CA LEU A 87 8.74 -3.54 9.83
C LEU A 87 7.88 -4.75 9.43
N ARG A 88 8.40 -5.62 8.56
CA ARG A 88 7.73 -6.86 8.17
C ARG A 88 7.48 -7.80 9.37
N ARG A 89 8.46 -7.91 10.29
CA ARG A 89 8.31 -8.76 11.49
C ARG A 89 7.26 -8.22 12.44
N TRP A 90 7.21 -6.89 12.58
CA TRP A 90 6.28 -6.21 13.48
C TRP A 90 4.82 -6.28 12.99
N ALA A 91 4.58 -6.20 11.68
CA ALA A 91 3.23 -6.07 11.13
C ALA A 91 2.51 -7.41 11.01
N ASP A 92 1.24 -7.42 11.37
CA ASP A 92 0.31 -8.55 11.14
C ASP A 92 -0.39 -8.44 9.79
N LEU A 93 -0.49 -7.22 9.22
CA LEU A 93 -1.13 -6.92 7.95
C LEU A 93 -0.41 -5.77 7.24
N LEU A 94 -0.26 -5.87 5.92
CA LEU A 94 0.19 -4.80 5.04
C LEU A 94 -1.01 -4.18 4.31
N LEU A 95 -1.28 -2.90 4.56
CA LEU A 95 -2.23 -2.09 3.80
C LEU A 95 -1.45 -1.09 2.94
N ILE A 96 -1.65 -1.08 1.62
CA ILE A 96 -1.08 -0.04 0.74
C ILE A 96 -2.21 0.84 0.22
N ALA A 97 -2.31 2.06 0.76
CA ALA A 97 -3.37 3.01 0.49
C ALA A 97 -2.88 4.47 0.62
N PRO A 98 -2.87 5.25 -0.46
CA PRO A 98 -3.15 4.86 -1.84
C PRO A 98 -2.04 4.01 -2.45
N LEU A 99 -2.39 3.15 -3.42
CA LEU A 99 -1.46 2.44 -4.28
C LEU A 99 -1.47 3.08 -5.68
N ASP A 100 -0.39 3.76 -6.05
CA ASP A 100 -0.23 4.37 -7.36
C ASP A 100 0.18 3.36 -8.44
N ALA A 101 0.03 3.74 -9.72
CA ALA A 101 0.35 2.87 -10.86
C ALA A 101 1.84 2.47 -10.91
N ASN A 102 2.75 3.36 -10.51
CA ASN A 102 4.18 3.09 -10.49
C ASN A 102 4.52 2.03 -9.44
N THR A 103 4.01 2.20 -8.22
CA THR A 103 4.25 1.22 -7.16
C THR A 103 3.56 -0.10 -7.47
N LEU A 104 2.33 -0.11 -8.01
CA LEU A 104 1.66 -1.33 -8.47
C LEU A 104 2.55 -2.12 -9.46
N ALA A 105 3.14 -1.42 -10.43
CA ALA A 105 4.08 -2.04 -11.38
C ALA A 105 5.32 -2.61 -10.67
N LYS A 106 5.90 -1.87 -9.73
CA LYS A 106 7.06 -2.35 -8.94
C LYS A 106 6.73 -3.61 -8.14
N LEU A 107 5.58 -3.63 -7.47
CA LEU A 107 5.12 -4.79 -6.71
C LEU A 107 4.98 -6.03 -7.61
N ALA A 108 4.34 -5.86 -8.78
CA ALA A 108 4.14 -6.94 -9.75
C ALA A 108 5.46 -7.46 -10.35
N CYS A 109 6.42 -6.56 -10.63
CA CYS A 109 7.70 -6.90 -11.22
C CYS A 109 8.78 -7.30 -10.19
N GLY A 110 8.48 -7.23 -8.87
CA GLY A 110 9.42 -7.57 -7.81
C GLY A 110 10.55 -6.58 -7.62
N LEU A 111 10.38 -5.30 -8.04
CA LEU A 111 11.34 -4.24 -7.80
C LEU A 111 11.32 -3.84 -6.31
N ALA A 112 12.51 -3.65 -5.73
CA ALA A 112 12.69 -3.35 -4.31
C ALA A 112 13.74 -2.21 -4.18
N ASP A 113 13.35 -1.00 -4.59
CA ASP A 113 14.21 0.18 -4.69
C ASP A 113 13.93 1.27 -3.64
N ASN A 114 12.96 1.03 -2.76
CA ASN A 114 12.63 1.88 -1.61
C ASN A 114 12.13 1.02 -0.42
N CYS A 115 11.97 1.62 0.76
CA CYS A 115 11.60 0.90 1.97
C CYS A 115 10.30 0.09 1.81
N LEU A 116 9.23 0.69 1.25
CA LEU A 116 7.94 0.01 1.04
C LEU A 116 8.06 -1.20 0.11
N THR A 117 8.75 -1.06 -1.00
CA THR A 117 8.93 -2.16 -1.96
C THR A 117 9.86 -3.24 -1.43
N CYS A 118 10.83 -2.90 -0.57
CA CYS A 118 11.63 -3.87 0.18
C CYS A 118 10.77 -4.65 1.19
N VAL A 119 9.87 -3.97 1.93
CA VAL A 119 8.90 -4.65 2.81
C VAL A 119 8.03 -5.62 2.02
N TRP A 120 7.45 -5.18 0.88
CA TRP A 120 6.64 -6.04 0.02
C TRP A 120 7.44 -7.27 -0.45
N ARG A 121 8.66 -7.07 -0.94
CA ARG A 121 9.50 -8.16 -1.45
C ARG A 121 9.88 -9.19 -0.39
N ALA A 122 9.97 -8.74 0.87
CA ALA A 122 10.26 -9.56 2.04
C ALA A 122 8.98 -10.04 2.77
N TRP A 123 7.77 -9.69 2.27
CA TRP A 123 6.52 -9.99 2.97
C TRP A 123 6.30 -11.48 3.10
N ASP A 124 5.73 -11.88 4.23
CA ASP A 124 5.36 -13.25 4.51
C ASP A 124 4.08 -13.61 3.72
N PRO A 125 4.09 -14.60 2.83
CA PRO A 125 2.93 -14.97 2.02
C PRO A 125 1.72 -15.43 2.85
N ASP A 126 1.92 -15.86 4.08
CA ASP A 126 0.86 -16.29 4.98
C ASP A 126 0.18 -15.10 5.71
N ARG A 127 0.73 -13.89 5.58
CA ARG A 127 0.16 -12.68 6.19
C ARG A 127 -0.68 -11.89 5.20
N PRO A 128 -1.83 -11.36 5.65
CA PRO A 128 -2.75 -10.67 4.76
C PRO A 128 -2.21 -9.35 4.22
N VAL A 129 -2.66 -9.04 3.00
CA VAL A 129 -2.38 -7.80 2.28
C VAL A 129 -3.68 -7.17 1.80
N VAL A 130 -3.80 -5.85 1.96
CA VAL A 130 -4.87 -5.04 1.38
C VAL A 130 -4.26 -3.99 0.45
N LEU A 131 -4.72 -3.93 -0.78
CA LEU A 131 -4.31 -2.96 -1.78
C LEU A 131 -5.47 -2.03 -2.13
N ALA A 132 -5.26 -0.72 -2.07
CA ALA A 132 -6.24 0.30 -2.44
C ALA A 132 -5.69 1.17 -3.58
N PRO A 133 -5.87 0.78 -4.85
CA PRO A 133 -5.39 1.52 -6.00
C PRO A 133 -6.01 2.92 -6.10
N ALA A 134 -5.19 3.91 -6.52
CA ALA A 134 -5.64 5.27 -6.79
C ALA A 134 -4.76 5.91 -7.88
N MET A 135 -5.36 6.14 -9.05
CA MET A 135 -4.67 6.69 -10.22
C MET A 135 -5.66 7.36 -11.18
N ASN A 136 -5.18 8.02 -12.23
CA ASN A 136 -6.04 8.54 -13.29
C ASN A 136 -6.82 7.41 -13.99
N THR A 137 -8.00 7.70 -14.51
CA THR A 137 -8.89 6.72 -15.17
C THR A 137 -8.19 5.96 -16.31
N LEU A 138 -7.48 6.66 -17.18
CA LEU A 138 -6.75 6.01 -18.29
C LEU A 138 -5.60 5.11 -17.80
N MET A 139 -5.01 5.43 -16.65
CA MET A 139 -4.03 4.55 -16.02
C MET A 139 -4.70 3.32 -15.41
N TRP A 140 -5.87 3.49 -14.79
CA TRP A 140 -6.63 2.37 -14.23
C TRP A 140 -7.09 1.41 -15.34
N GLU A 141 -7.68 1.90 -16.40
CA GLU A 141 -8.17 1.12 -17.54
C GLU A 141 -7.05 0.57 -18.44
N HIS A 142 -5.80 0.98 -18.21
CA HIS A 142 -4.69 0.56 -19.03
C HIS A 142 -4.40 -0.95 -18.86
N ARG A 143 -4.08 -1.62 -19.96
CA ARG A 143 -3.79 -3.07 -19.99
C ARG A 143 -2.67 -3.49 -19.03
N LEU A 144 -1.71 -2.59 -18.74
CA LEU A 144 -0.66 -2.88 -17.77
C LEU A 144 -1.22 -2.98 -16.35
N THR A 145 -2.22 -2.18 -15.97
CA THR A 145 -2.85 -2.26 -14.64
C THR A 145 -3.50 -3.63 -14.44
N ALA A 146 -4.30 -4.09 -15.41
CA ALA A 146 -4.87 -5.43 -15.40
C ALA A 146 -3.78 -6.52 -15.29
N ARG A 147 -2.72 -6.42 -16.09
CA ARG A 147 -1.60 -7.37 -16.07
C ARG A 147 -0.86 -7.38 -14.73
N HIS A 148 -0.63 -6.21 -14.13
CA HIS A 148 0.06 -6.12 -12.84
C HIS A 148 -0.80 -6.71 -11.71
N LEU A 149 -2.11 -6.48 -11.70
CA LEU A 149 -3.03 -7.08 -10.72
C LEU A 149 -3.04 -8.61 -10.85
N LEU A 150 -3.08 -9.15 -12.07
CA LEU A 150 -2.97 -10.59 -12.31
C LEU A 150 -1.66 -11.15 -11.78
N THR A 151 -0.53 -10.51 -12.10
CA THR A 151 0.78 -10.97 -11.63
C THR A 151 0.87 -10.99 -10.11
N ILE A 152 0.31 -9.98 -9.43
CA ILE A 152 0.25 -9.94 -7.95
C ILE A 152 -0.61 -11.08 -7.43
N ALA A 153 -1.77 -11.34 -8.04
CA ALA A 153 -2.66 -12.43 -7.65
C ALA A 153 -1.99 -13.81 -7.81
N GLU A 154 -1.34 -14.04 -8.94
CA GLU A 154 -0.58 -15.28 -9.20
C GLU A 154 0.54 -15.48 -8.18
N ASN A 155 1.30 -14.43 -7.87
CA ASN A 155 2.37 -14.47 -6.87
C ASN A 155 1.83 -14.68 -5.44
N ALA A 156 0.58 -14.28 -5.18
CA ALA A 156 -0.12 -14.54 -3.92
C ALA A 156 -0.80 -15.93 -3.90
N GLY A 157 -0.55 -16.79 -4.88
CA GLY A 157 -1.08 -18.14 -4.93
C GLY A 157 -2.55 -18.24 -5.32
N VAL A 158 -3.15 -17.18 -5.88
CA VAL A 158 -4.53 -17.22 -6.39
C VAL A 158 -4.58 -18.14 -7.62
N PRO A 159 -5.45 -19.16 -7.65
CA PRO A 159 -5.51 -20.11 -8.76
C PRO A 159 -5.78 -19.41 -10.10
N ALA A 160 -5.05 -19.77 -11.14
CA ALA A 160 -5.23 -19.20 -12.47
C ALA A 160 -6.67 -19.46 -12.99
N GLN A 161 -7.31 -18.41 -13.48
CA GLN A 161 -8.64 -18.50 -14.13
C GLN A 161 -8.50 -18.24 -15.64
N LYS A 162 -9.04 -19.15 -16.46
CA LYS A 162 -9.08 -18.97 -17.91
C LYS A 162 -9.92 -17.74 -18.27
N ASN A 163 -9.39 -16.89 -19.17
CA ASN A 163 -10.01 -15.68 -19.69
C ASN A 163 -10.02 -14.43 -18.78
N VAL A 164 -9.59 -14.47 -17.51
CA VAL A 164 -9.49 -13.26 -16.68
C VAL A 164 -8.48 -12.25 -17.25
N ALA A 165 -7.43 -12.73 -17.92
CA ALA A 165 -6.43 -11.87 -18.54
C ALA A 165 -6.98 -10.95 -19.66
N SER A 166 -8.11 -11.27 -20.24
CA SER A 166 -8.79 -10.47 -21.29
C SER A 166 -9.86 -9.53 -20.76
N THR A 167 -10.12 -9.54 -19.45
CA THR A 167 -11.08 -8.66 -18.80
C THR A 167 -10.39 -7.38 -18.29
N GLY A 168 -11.19 -6.36 -17.96
CA GLY A 168 -10.68 -5.15 -17.34
C GLY A 168 -10.21 -5.36 -15.89
N PRO A 169 -9.57 -4.34 -15.28
CA PRO A 169 -9.05 -4.43 -13.93
C PRO A 169 -10.15 -4.69 -12.88
N GLU A 170 -11.38 -4.23 -13.11
CA GLU A 170 -12.53 -4.45 -12.23
C GLU A 170 -12.84 -5.94 -12.04
N ALA A 171 -12.97 -6.68 -13.15
CA ALA A 171 -13.23 -8.11 -13.10
C ALA A 171 -12.09 -8.91 -12.45
N ILE A 172 -10.85 -8.43 -12.61
CA ILE A 172 -9.69 -9.02 -11.93
C ILE A 172 -9.76 -8.78 -10.43
N VAL A 173 -10.16 -7.59 -10.00
CA VAL A 173 -10.36 -7.26 -8.58
C VAL A 173 -11.46 -8.12 -7.97
N GLU A 174 -12.58 -8.29 -8.64
CA GLU A 174 -13.66 -9.19 -8.20
C GLU A 174 -13.15 -10.62 -8.03
N TRP A 175 -12.49 -11.16 -9.05
CA TRP A 175 -11.90 -12.49 -8.99
C TRP A 175 -10.89 -12.66 -7.85
N ILE A 176 -9.98 -11.70 -7.64
CA ILE A 176 -9.05 -11.73 -6.50
C ILE A 176 -9.83 -11.80 -5.19
N ASN A 177 -10.82 -10.92 -5.04
CA ASN A 177 -11.59 -10.80 -3.81
C ASN A 177 -12.48 -12.00 -3.50
N GLU A 178 -12.91 -12.76 -4.51
CA GLU A 178 -13.66 -13.99 -4.35
C GLU A 178 -12.78 -15.20 -4.05
N THR A 179 -11.54 -15.20 -4.55
CA THR A 179 -10.71 -16.41 -4.57
C THR A 179 -9.57 -16.37 -3.56
N ALA A 180 -8.97 -15.20 -3.33
CA ALA A 180 -7.81 -15.06 -2.46
C ALA A 180 -8.21 -15.04 -0.98
N SER A 181 -7.52 -15.84 -0.15
CA SER A 181 -7.72 -15.84 1.31
C SER A 181 -6.94 -14.73 2.01
N GLY A 182 -5.74 -14.41 1.53
CA GLY A 182 -4.80 -13.46 2.14
C GLY A 182 -4.61 -12.15 1.39
N LEU A 183 -5.22 -11.98 0.22
CA LEU A 183 -5.11 -10.77 -0.59
C LEU A 183 -6.50 -10.16 -0.81
N ARG A 184 -6.61 -8.85 -0.58
CA ARG A 184 -7.82 -8.07 -0.85
C ARG A 184 -7.44 -6.82 -1.65
N VAL A 185 -8.22 -6.51 -2.69
CA VAL A 185 -8.11 -5.26 -3.44
C VAL A 185 -9.38 -4.44 -3.23
N VAL A 186 -9.25 -3.25 -2.69
CA VAL A 186 -10.37 -2.31 -2.55
C VAL A 186 -10.45 -1.51 -3.86
N ALA A 187 -11.45 -1.80 -4.67
CA ALA A 187 -11.62 -1.19 -5.98
C ALA A 187 -11.64 0.35 -5.90
N PRO A 188 -11.01 1.06 -6.85
CA PRO A 188 -11.08 2.51 -6.87
C PRO A 188 -12.51 2.98 -7.13
N ALA A 189 -12.88 4.12 -6.53
CA ALA A 189 -14.20 4.71 -6.70
C ALA A 189 -14.32 5.47 -8.03
N SER A 190 -15.55 5.52 -8.56
CA SER A 190 -15.90 6.41 -9.68
C SER A 190 -16.31 7.77 -9.14
N LYS A 191 -15.55 8.82 -9.47
CA LYS A 191 -15.87 10.23 -9.15
C LYS A 191 -15.05 11.19 -10.00
N ARG A 192 -15.30 12.49 -9.81
CA ARG A 192 -14.46 13.53 -10.41
C ARG A 192 -13.06 13.46 -9.78
N LEU A 193 -12.06 13.21 -10.61
CA LEU A 193 -10.65 13.11 -10.22
C LEU A 193 -10.02 14.51 -10.05
N ALA A 194 -8.87 14.57 -9.41
CA ALA A 194 -8.13 15.81 -9.20
C ALA A 194 -7.68 16.49 -10.51
N CYS A 195 -7.50 15.71 -11.58
CA CYS A 195 -7.22 16.23 -12.94
C CYS A 195 -8.44 16.82 -13.65
N GLY A 196 -9.65 16.72 -13.06
CA GLY A 196 -10.90 17.20 -13.63
C GLY A 196 -11.71 16.15 -14.41
N ASP A 197 -11.13 15.01 -14.75
CA ASP A 197 -11.81 13.90 -15.40
C ASP A 197 -12.88 13.29 -14.48
N VAL A 198 -13.90 12.71 -15.06
CA VAL A 198 -14.92 11.93 -14.36
C VAL A 198 -14.78 10.48 -14.80
N GLY A 199 -14.50 9.61 -13.85
CA GLY A 199 -14.31 8.18 -14.13
C GLY A 199 -13.83 7.39 -12.94
N VAL A 200 -13.53 6.12 -13.15
CA VAL A 200 -12.97 5.21 -12.15
C VAL A 200 -11.48 5.51 -11.97
N GLY A 201 -11.00 5.45 -10.73
CA GLY A 201 -9.57 5.63 -10.43
C GLY A 201 -9.31 6.40 -9.14
N ALA A 202 -10.32 7.07 -8.56
CA ALA A 202 -10.18 7.72 -7.27
C ALA A 202 -10.00 6.68 -6.14
N LEU A 203 -9.25 7.03 -5.11
CA LEU A 203 -9.16 6.20 -3.91
C LEU A 203 -10.56 5.92 -3.34
N ALA A 204 -10.81 4.68 -2.99
CA ALA A 204 -12.02 4.30 -2.25
C ALA A 204 -12.16 5.10 -0.95
N PRO A 205 -13.38 5.27 -0.41
CA PRO A 205 -13.57 5.91 0.88
C PRO A 205 -12.69 5.27 1.97
N PRO A 206 -12.06 6.07 2.85
CA PRO A 206 -11.23 5.54 3.93
C PRO A 206 -11.94 4.51 4.80
N GLU A 207 -13.24 4.68 5.02
CA GLU A 207 -14.08 3.77 5.80
C GLU A 207 -14.17 2.37 5.15
N GLU A 208 -14.29 2.31 3.81
CA GLU A 208 -14.32 1.06 3.06
C GLU A 208 -12.96 0.36 3.09
N ILE A 209 -11.87 1.14 2.98
CA ILE A 209 -10.51 0.61 3.05
C ILE A 209 -10.26 -0.03 4.42
N VAL A 210 -10.64 0.64 5.50
CA VAL A 210 -10.47 0.13 6.87
C VAL A 210 -11.39 -1.06 7.13
N ALA A 211 -12.62 -1.05 6.61
CA ALA A 211 -13.55 -2.17 6.73
C ALA A 211 -13.03 -3.45 6.06
N ALA A 212 -12.28 -3.32 4.95
CA ALA A 212 -11.71 -4.46 4.23
C ALA A 212 -10.66 -5.26 5.02
N ILE A 213 -10.10 -4.69 6.10
CA ILE A 213 -9.10 -5.34 6.96
C ILE A 213 -9.74 -6.38 7.89
N GLY A 214 -10.91 -6.07 8.43
CA GLY A 214 -11.54 -6.85 9.49
C GLY A 214 -11.71 -8.36 9.17
N PRO A 215 -12.18 -8.75 7.99
CA PRO A 215 -12.34 -10.16 7.60
C PRO A 215 -11.01 -10.93 7.56
N LEU A 216 -9.91 -10.27 7.18
CA LEU A 216 -8.60 -10.89 7.01
C LEU A 216 -7.85 -11.14 8.33
N LEU A 217 -8.23 -10.45 9.40
CA LEU A 217 -7.61 -10.57 10.72
C LEU A 217 -8.34 -11.57 11.64
N LYS A 218 -9.44 -12.17 11.18
CA LYS A 218 -10.26 -13.10 11.99
C LYS A 218 -9.94 -14.58 11.74
N ASN A 219 -9.02 -14.86 10.82
CA ASN A 219 -8.64 -16.23 10.45
C ASN A 219 -7.38 -16.70 11.20
#